data_73e37db1d57a377cf92fcec096302d4c
#
_entry.id   73e37db1d57a377cf92fcec096302d4c
#
_cell.length_a   1.000
_cell.length_b   1.000
_cell.length_c   1.000
_cell.angle_alpha   90.00
_cell.angle_beta   90.00
_cell.angle_gamma   90.00
#
_symmetry.space_group_name_H-M   'P 1'
#
loop_
_entity.id
_entity.type
_entity.pdbx_description
1 polymer ?
#
loop_
_entity_poly.entity_id
_entity_poly.type
_entity_poly.pdbx_seq_one_letter_code
_entity_poly.pdbx_strand_id
1 'polypeptide(L)'
;MAFSPNAFAQELQGKFYRTQRILEARRYSLAGVALKPERLLGNVAPMSRRFSIEVAKDYFNFASAHFLIFANGQREPLHGHNYQVSVGMEGELDQAGVVMDFITFKPLVKRVCDGLDHRTLIQSKSDVIKIRRRPKDVEIMYRKQRLLLPRRDVILLPLKNTSTELLAEYLAKQIKRGVQREFPRAKIHYIEVAVDEARGQRGIFRGEF
;
A
#
# COMPACT_ATOMS: atom_id res chain seq x y z
N MET A 1 24.27 14.05 -19.18
CA MET A 1 23.02 13.33 -19.31
C MET A 1 23.30 11.87 -18.98
N ALA A 2 22.90 11.40 -17.83
CA ALA A 2 23.14 10.02 -17.39
C ALA A 2 21.89 9.17 -17.71
N PHE A 3 22.06 8.20 -18.59
CA PHE A 3 21.01 7.22 -18.89
C PHE A 3 20.81 6.27 -17.68
N SER A 4 19.57 6.11 -17.28
CA SER A 4 19.21 5.17 -16.22
C SER A 4 19.36 3.70 -16.72
N PRO A 5 20.09 2.82 -16.02
CA PRO A 5 20.28 1.43 -16.44
C PRO A 5 19.00 0.59 -16.50
N ASN A 6 17.93 1.01 -15.81
CA ASN A 6 16.66 0.26 -15.72
C ASN A 6 15.80 0.33 -17.00
N ALA A 7 15.84 1.42 -17.77
CA ALA A 7 15.04 1.54 -19.00
C ALA A 7 15.56 0.62 -20.11
N PHE A 8 16.88 0.46 -20.20
CA PHE A 8 17.52 -0.42 -21.19
C PHE A 8 17.27 -1.91 -20.91
N ALA A 9 17.25 -2.30 -19.64
CA ALA A 9 16.96 -3.70 -19.24
C ALA A 9 15.51 -4.11 -19.55
N GLN A 10 14.53 -3.22 -19.36
CA GLN A 10 13.13 -3.49 -19.68
C GLN A 10 12.87 -3.59 -21.19
N GLU A 11 13.56 -2.78 -21.99
CA GLU A 11 13.45 -2.83 -23.45
C GLU A 11 14.06 -4.13 -24.03
N LEU A 12 15.17 -4.60 -23.47
CA LEU A 12 15.80 -5.87 -23.87
C LEU A 12 14.94 -7.09 -23.46
N GLN A 13 14.31 -7.08 -22.29
CA GLN A 13 13.38 -8.14 -21.88
C GLN A 13 12.17 -8.21 -22.81
N GLY A 14 11.56 -7.09 -23.17
CA GLY A 14 10.44 -7.05 -24.11
C GLY A 14 10.78 -7.58 -25.50
N LYS A 15 11.98 -7.28 -26.00
CA LYS A 15 12.46 -7.80 -27.29
C LYS A 15 12.77 -9.31 -27.24
N PHE A 16 13.32 -9.81 -26.13
CA PHE A 16 13.64 -11.23 -25.94
C PHE A 16 12.39 -12.11 -25.93
N TYR A 17 11.33 -11.71 -25.20
CA TYR A 17 10.05 -12.44 -25.20
C TYR A 17 9.34 -12.42 -26.56
N ARG A 18 9.47 -11.34 -27.32
CA ARG A 18 8.91 -11.25 -28.68
C ARG A 18 9.60 -12.20 -29.65
N THR A 19 10.91 -12.33 -29.56
CA THR A 19 11.72 -13.21 -30.44
C THR A 19 11.49 -14.69 -30.11
N GLN A 20 11.38 -15.08 -28.84
CA GLN A 20 11.06 -16.46 -28.46
C GLN A 20 9.69 -16.90 -28.99
N ARG A 21 8.65 -16.06 -28.87
CA ARG A 21 7.32 -16.38 -29.40
C ARG A 21 7.29 -16.54 -30.92
N ILE A 22 8.08 -15.78 -31.65
CA ILE A 22 8.19 -15.91 -33.11
C ILE A 22 8.92 -17.23 -33.51
N LEU A 23 9.91 -17.65 -32.74
CA LEU A 23 10.65 -18.89 -32.95
C LEU A 23 9.80 -20.12 -32.61
N GLU A 24 8.99 -20.08 -31.58
CA GLU A 24 8.04 -21.15 -31.25
C GLU A 24 6.94 -21.28 -32.33
N ALA A 25 6.37 -20.16 -32.79
CA ALA A 25 5.40 -20.19 -33.89
C ALA A 25 5.95 -20.80 -35.18
N ARG A 26 7.26 -20.61 -35.48
CA ARG A 26 7.91 -21.25 -36.64
C ARG A 26 8.14 -22.74 -36.46
N ARG A 27 8.34 -23.26 -35.27
CA ARG A 27 8.49 -24.69 -34.98
C ARG A 27 7.21 -25.50 -35.24
N TYR A 28 6.03 -24.91 -35.06
CA TYR A 28 4.75 -25.57 -35.31
C TYR A 28 4.30 -25.52 -36.80
N SER A 29 4.93 -24.67 -37.63
CA SER A 29 4.64 -24.56 -39.05
C SER A 29 5.19 -25.72 -39.92
N LEU A 30 6.08 -26.56 -39.38
CA LEU A 30 6.68 -27.67 -40.07
C LEU A 30 5.91 -29.00 -39.94
N ALA A 31 4.78 -29.03 -39.24
CA ALA A 31 3.98 -30.24 -39.01
C ALA A 31 2.71 -30.33 -39.90
N GLY A 32 2.65 -29.61 -41.02
CA GLY A 32 1.65 -29.87 -42.10
C GLY A 32 0.18 -29.59 -41.76
N VAL A 33 -0.13 -28.91 -40.62
CA VAL A 33 -1.49 -28.50 -40.27
C VAL A 33 -1.64 -27.02 -40.55
N ALA A 34 -2.36 -26.66 -41.61
CA ALA A 34 -2.74 -25.29 -41.91
C ALA A 34 -3.75 -24.79 -40.87
N LEU A 35 -3.27 -24.30 -39.71
CA LEU A 35 -4.09 -23.58 -38.76
C LEU A 35 -4.37 -22.19 -39.31
N LYS A 36 -5.65 -21.88 -39.55
CA LYS A 36 -6.06 -20.51 -39.92
C LYS A 36 -5.54 -19.52 -38.89
N PRO A 37 -4.84 -18.45 -39.31
CA PRO A 37 -4.21 -17.49 -38.39
C PRO A 37 -5.19 -16.78 -37.43
N GLU A 38 -6.46 -16.78 -37.74
CA GLU A 38 -7.54 -16.16 -36.96
C GLU A 38 -7.84 -16.84 -35.60
N ARG A 39 -7.41 -18.10 -35.39
CA ARG A 39 -7.62 -18.84 -34.12
C ARG A 39 -6.46 -18.73 -33.12
N LEU A 40 -5.32 -18.17 -33.50
CA LEU A 40 -4.17 -18.00 -32.62
C LEU A 40 -4.08 -16.63 -31.97
N LEU A 41 -4.86 -15.68 -32.46
CA LEU A 41 -5.10 -14.41 -31.80
C LEU A 41 -6.37 -14.57 -30.92
N GLY A 42 -6.26 -15.33 -29.84
CA GLY A 42 -7.26 -15.19 -28.76
C GLY A 42 -7.42 -13.70 -28.50
N ASN A 43 -8.67 -13.22 -28.37
CA ASN A 43 -9.02 -11.84 -28.09
C ASN A 43 -8.13 -11.29 -26.98
N VAL A 44 -6.97 -10.76 -27.33
CA VAL A 44 -6.21 -9.87 -26.45
C VAL A 44 -7.03 -8.60 -26.46
N ALA A 45 -7.89 -8.45 -25.46
CA ALA A 45 -8.59 -7.19 -25.24
C ALA A 45 -7.54 -6.06 -25.34
N PRO A 46 -7.82 -4.97 -26.06
CA PRO A 46 -6.87 -3.87 -26.17
C PRO A 46 -6.47 -3.47 -24.76
N MET A 47 -5.16 -3.45 -24.48
CA MET A 47 -4.66 -3.03 -23.18
C MET A 47 -5.23 -1.64 -22.90
N SER A 48 -6.21 -1.57 -22.00
CA SER A 48 -6.80 -0.30 -21.59
C SER A 48 -5.67 0.58 -21.05
N ARG A 49 -5.59 1.80 -21.52
CA ARG A 49 -4.64 2.78 -21.01
C ARG A 49 -4.90 2.95 -19.51
N ARG A 50 -3.88 2.73 -18.70
CA ARG A 50 -3.95 2.91 -17.25
C ARG A 50 -3.02 4.02 -16.85
N PHE A 51 -3.50 4.89 -16.00
CA PHE A 51 -2.73 6.02 -15.50
C PHE A 51 -2.57 5.86 -13.99
N SER A 52 -1.38 6.18 -13.51
CA SER A 52 -1.10 6.17 -12.09
C SER A 52 -0.57 7.53 -11.65
N ILE A 53 -0.86 7.87 -10.42
CA ILE A 53 -0.31 9.03 -9.73
C ILE A 53 0.37 8.57 -8.45
N GLU A 54 1.37 9.31 -8.01
CA GLU A 54 2.01 9.14 -6.71
C GLU A 54 2.13 10.48 -6.01
N VAL A 55 1.86 10.51 -4.71
CA VAL A 55 2.11 11.64 -3.84
C VAL A 55 2.98 11.19 -2.66
N ALA A 56 4.13 11.82 -2.54
CA ALA A 56 5.06 11.69 -1.43
C ALA A 56 5.47 13.10 -0.99
N LYS A 57 5.12 13.49 0.21
CA LYS A 57 5.42 14.82 0.75
C LYS A 57 6.01 14.67 2.14
N ASP A 58 7.01 15.47 2.47
CA ASP A 58 7.70 15.43 3.77
C ASP A 58 6.72 15.56 4.95
N TYR A 59 5.62 16.28 4.75
CA TYR A 59 4.58 16.44 5.77
C TYR A 59 3.55 15.30 5.83
N PHE A 60 3.64 14.26 4.98
CA PHE A 60 2.88 13.02 5.14
C PHE A 60 3.59 12.10 6.13
N ASN A 61 3.66 12.51 7.36
CA ASN A 61 4.35 11.82 8.42
C ASN A 61 3.48 11.75 9.68
N PHE A 62 3.84 10.86 10.58
CA PHE A 62 3.33 10.79 11.94
C PHE A 62 4.39 10.19 12.87
N ALA A 63 4.56 10.77 14.06
CA ALA A 63 5.42 10.22 15.10
C ALA A 63 4.57 9.39 16.07
N SER A 64 4.87 8.09 16.17
CA SER A 64 4.07 7.20 17.02
C SER A 64 4.91 6.14 17.70
N ALA A 65 4.50 5.78 18.91
CA ALA A 65 5.03 4.65 19.63
C ALA A 65 4.22 3.39 19.31
N HIS A 66 4.91 2.24 19.27
CA HIS A 66 4.30 0.93 19.07
C HIS A 66 5.15 -0.19 19.64
N PHE A 67 4.70 -1.43 19.49
CA PHE A 67 5.47 -2.64 19.66
C PHE A 67 4.90 -3.77 18.80
N LEU A 68 5.76 -4.65 18.29
CA LEU A 68 5.35 -5.85 17.59
C LEU A 68 5.18 -7.04 18.54
N ILE A 69 4.36 -7.99 18.11
CA ILE A 69 4.32 -9.36 18.64
C ILE A 69 4.82 -10.27 17.53
N PHE A 70 5.95 -10.93 17.75
CA PHE A 70 6.54 -11.86 16.80
C PHE A 70 5.79 -13.21 16.76
N ALA A 71 6.04 -14.02 15.73
CA ALA A 71 5.41 -15.32 15.56
C ALA A 71 5.67 -16.31 16.72
N ASN A 72 6.81 -16.19 17.41
CA ASN A 72 7.13 -16.93 18.61
C ASN A 72 6.40 -16.42 19.88
N GLY A 73 5.52 -15.42 19.71
CA GLY A 73 4.78 -14.78 20.78
C GLY A 73 5.58 -13.81 21.65
N GLN A 74 6.84 -13.50 21.29
CA GLN A 74 7.61 -12.48 21.98
C GLN A 74 7.12 -11.08 21.62
N ARG A 75 7.04 -10.20 22.63
CA ARG A 75 6.73 -8.79 22.47
C ARG A 75 8.02 -7.98 22.37
N GLU A 76 8.08 -7.14 21.38
CA GLU A 76 9.11 -6.12 21.26
C GLU A 76 9.00 -5.05 22.37
N PRO A 77 10.07 -4.41 22.83
CA PRO A 77 9.98 -3.24 23.69
C PRO A 77 9.12 -2.14 23.07
N LEU A 78 8.38 -1.37 23.89
CA LEU A 78 7.67 -0.19 23.42
C LEU A 78 8.72 0.83 22.94
N HIS A 79 8.61 1.28 21.71
CA HIS A 79 9.50 2.26 21.09
C HIS A 79 8.71 3.09 20.07
N GLY A 80 9.35 4.01 19.39
CA GLY A 80 8.66 4.90 18.45
C GLY A 80 9.49 5.24 17.24
N HIS A 81 8.77 5.63 16.18
CA HIS A 81 9.34 6.04 14.90
C HIS A 81 8.68 7.32 14.37
N ASN A 82 9.39 8.02 13.52
CA ASN A 82 8.86 9.08 12.67
C ASN A 82 8.52 8.45 11.30
N TYR A 83 7.30 7.93 11.21
CA TYR A 83 6.82 7.28 10.00
C TYR A 83 6.64 8.29 8.86
N GLN A 84 7.03 7.89 7.65
CA GLN A 84 6.80 8.63 6.43
C GLN A 84 5.85 7.85 5.54
N VAL A 85 4.90 8.55 4.89
CA VAL A 85 3.86 7.92 4.06
C VAL A 85 3.95 8.39 2.63
N SER A 86 3.82 7.47 1.68
CA SER A 86 3.55 7.78 0.28
C SER A 86 2.33 7.00 -0.22
N VAL A 87 1.61 7.60 -1.18
CA VAL A 87 0.36 7.05 -1.69
C VAL A 87 0.38 7.07 -3.21
N GLY A 88 0.22 5.90 -3.82
CA GLY A 88 -0.01 5.71 -5.24
C GLY A 88 -1.47 5.35 -5.52
N MET A 89 -2.03 5.82 -6.62
CA MET A 89 -3.34 5.40 -7.12
C MET A 89 -3.31 5.20 -8.63
N GLU A 90 -4.02 4.17 -9.09
CA GLU A 90 -4.23 3.90 -10.51
C GLU A 90 -5.72 4.05 -10.83
N GLY A 91 -6.03 4.75 -11.92
CA GLY A 91 -7.43 5.00 -12.30
C GLY A 91 -7.58 5.54 -13.71
N GLU A 92 -8.81 5.90 -14.03
CA GLU A 92 -9.17 6.56 -15.30
C GLU A 92 -8.94 8.08 -15.18
N LEU A 93 -8.66 8.71 -16.33
CA LEU A 93 -8.63 10.16 -16.41
C LEU A 93 -10.07 10.71 -16.40
N ASP A 94 -10.26 11.81 -15.71
CA ASP A 94 -11.47 12.61 -15.79
C ASP A 94 -11.51 13.49 -17.06
N GLN A 95 -12.48 14.39 -17.16
CA GLN A 95 -12.62 15.32 -18.30
C GLN A 95 -11.47 16.32 -18.41
N ALA A 96 -10.75 16.58 -17.32
CA ALA A 96 -9.57 17.46 -17.31
C ALA A 96 -8.29 16.70 -17.61
N GLY A 97 -8.34 15.36 -17.80
CA GLY A 97 -7.18 14.53 -18.10
C GLY A 97 -6.36 14.17 -16.86
N VAL A 98 -6.96 14.15 -15.67
CA VAL A 98 -6.29 13.80 -14.41
C VAL A 98 -6.96 12.61 -13.73
N VAL A 99 -6.16 11.75 -13.08
CA VAL A 99 -6.68 10.66 -12.23
C VAL A 99 -7.27 11.22 -10.95
N MET A 100 -6.60 12.21 -10.36
CA MET A 100 -7.00 12.87 -9.13
C MET A 100 -6.30 14.24 -9.04
N ASP A 101 -7.04 15.26 -8.62
CA ASP A 101 -6.44 16.56 -8.35
C ASP A 101 -5.62 16.53 -7.05
N PHE A 102 -4.33 16.80 -7.19
CA PHE A 102 -3.37 16.83 -6.07
C PHE A 102 -3.67 17.89 -5.02
N ILE A 103 -4.29 19.03 -5.40
CA ILE A 103 -4.58 20.10 -4.46
C ILE A 103 -5.61 19.64 -3.43
N THR A 104 -6.61 18.92 -3.88
CA THR A 104 -7.71 18.43 -3.04
C THR A 104 -7.37 17.09 -2.37
N PHE A 105 -6.56 16.25 -3.02
CA PHE A 105 -6.18 14.94 -2.49
C PHE A 105 -5.16 15.01 -1.34
N LYS A 106 -4.15 15.86 -1.45
CA LYS A 106 -3.10 15.98 -0.41
C LYS A 106 -3.63 16.25 1.00
N PRO A 107 -4.61 17.16 1.21
CA PRO A 107 -5.21 17.36 2.53
C PRO A 107 -5.87 16.12 3.11
N LEU A 108 -6.47 15.25 2.29
CA LEU A 108 -7.04 13.99 2.76
C LEU A 108 -5.95 13.07 3.33
N VAL A 109 -4.84 12.88 2.60
CA VAL A 109 -3.72 12.05 3.06
C VAL A 109 -3.15 12.60 4.37
N LYS A 110 -2.93 13.92 4.43
CA LYS A 110 -2.42 14.57 5.65
C LYS A 110 -3.32 14.33 6.85
N ARG A 111 -4.64 14.50 6.74
CA ARG A 111 -5.59 14.23 7.83
C ARG A 111 -5.53 12.78 8.32
N VAL A 112 -5.32 11.82 7.40
CA VAL A 112 -5.19 10.41 7.77
C VAL A 112 -3.91 10.17 8.57
N CYS A 113 -2.79 10.80 8.18
CA CYS A 113 -1.54 10.75 8.93
C CYS A 113 -1.69 11.41 10.32
N ASP A 114 -2.27 12.61 10.38
CA ASP A 114 -2.51 13.35 11.63
C ASP A 114 -3.33 12.55 12.65
N GLY A 115 -4.22 11.71 12.14
CA GLY A 115 -5.02 10.81 12.97
C GLY A 115 -4.19 9.81 13.78
N LEU A 116 -2.95 9.53 13.39
CA LEU A 116 -2.03 8.64 14.10
C LEU A 116 -0.93 9.38 14.87
N ASP A 117 -0.76 10.67 14.59
CA ASP A 117 0.37 11.43 15.08
C ASP A 117 0.35 11.64 16.59
N HIS A 118 1.53 11.57 17.23
CA HIS A 118 1.76 11.71 18.69
C HIS A 118 0.89 10.74 19.53
N ARG A 119 0.78 9.48 19.08
CA ARG A 119 -0.02 8.42 19.73
C ARG A 119 0.79 7.16 19.97
N THR A 120 0.29 6.33 20.88
CA THR A 120 0.71 4.94 21.02
C THR A 120 -0.27 4.06 20.25
N LEU A 121 0.23 3.38 19.22
CA LEU A 121 -0.57 2.51 18.36
C LEU A 121 -0.62 1.10 18.97
N ILE A 122 -1.82 0.64 19.29
CA ILE A 122 -2.04 -0.67 19.91
C ILE A 122 -2.92 -1.54 19.00
N GLN A 123 -2.42 -2.73 18.67
CA GLN A 123 -3.10 -3.73 17.88
C GLN A 123 -4.26 -4.40 18.64
N SER A 124 -5.50 -3.95 18.39
CA SER A 124 -6.66 -4.39 19.16
C SER A 124 -7.20 -5.78 18.79
N LYS A 125 -6.71 -6.36 17.68
CA LYS A 125 -7.05 -7.72 17.23
C LYS A 125 -5.94 -8.73 17.46
N SER A 126 -4.96 -8.40 18.29
CA SER A 126 -3.93 -9.36 18.69
C SER A 126 -4.51 -10.39 19.65
N ASP A 127 -4.25 -11.66 19.40
CA ASP A 127 -4.68 -12.77 20.26
C ASP A 127 -3.77 -12.93 21.50
N VAL A 128 -2.65 -12.20 21.54
CA VAL A 128 -1.58 -12.34 22.55
C VAL A 128 -1.73 -11.34 23.68
N ILE A 129 -2.32 -10.17 23.42
CA ILE A 129 -2.51 -9.12 24.41
C ILE A 129 -3.97 -9.00 24.84
N LYS A 130 -4.20 -8.63 26.09
CA LYS A 130 -5.54 -8.30 26.59
C LYS A 130 -5.60 -6.80 26.83
N ILE A 131 -6.65 -6.16 26.32
CA ILE A 131 -6.86 -4.71 26.41
C ILE A 131 -8.09 -4.45 27.28
N ARG A 132 -7.90 -3.61 28.31
CA ARG A 132 -8.99 -3.10 29.13
C ARG A 132 -9.08 -1.58 28.99
N ARG A 133 -10.20 -1.11 28.46
CA ARG A 133 -10.49 0.32 28.32
C ARG A 133 -11.11 0.82 29.63
N ARG A 134 -10.56 1.90 30.17
CA ARG A 134 -11.10 2.60 31.33
C ARG A 134 -11.40 4.06 30.97
N PRO A 135 -12.15 4.80 31.81
CA PRO A 135 -12.48 6.20 31.49
C PRO A 135 -11.26 7.10 31.25
N LYS A 136 -10.19 6.93 32.04
CA LYS A 136 -8.99 7.78 31.99
C LYS A 136 -7.78 7.12 31.33
N ASP A 137 -7.75 5.80 31.24
CA ASP A 137 -6.59 5.02 30.78
C ASP A 137 -6.96 3.81 29.93
N VAL A 138 -5.94 3.24 29.28
CA VAL A 138 -5.98 1.95 28.60
C VAL A 138 -4.93 1.06 29.22
N GLU A 139 -5.36 -0.08 29.70
CA GLU A 139 -4.50 -1.13 30.25
C GLU A 139 -4.26 -2.20 29.20
N ILE A 140 -3.00 -2.46 28.89
CA ILE A 140 -2.53 -3.49 27.98
C ILE A 140 -1.78 -4.54 28.80
N MET A 141 -2.24 -5.79 28.77
CA MET A 141 -1.62 -6.90 29.46
C MET A 141 -1.01 -7.87 28.45
N TYR A 142 0.26 -8.20 28.65
CA TYR A 142 1.01 -9.19 27.91
C TYR A 142 1.67 -10.14 28.91
N ARG A 143 1.23 -11.41 28.98
CA ARG A 143 1.68 -12.37 30.00
C ARG A 143 1.55 -11.76 31.42
N LYS A 144 2.65 -11.63 32.15
CA LYS A 144 2.71 -10.99 33.48
C LYS A 144 3.04 -9.48 33.43
N GLN A 145 3.28 -8.93 32.22
CA GLN A 145 3.61 -7.52 32.04
C GLN A 145 2.34 -6.69 31.87
N ARG A 146 2.37 -5.47 32.37
CA ARG A 146 1.26 -4.53 32.33
C ARG A 146 1.78 -3.16 31.87
N LEU A 147 1.11 -2.58 30.86
CA LEU A 147 1.27 -1.21 30.43
C LEU A 147 -0.02 -0.47 30.74
N LEU A 148 0.08 0.68 31.38
CA LEU A 148 -1.04 1.57 31.68
C LEU A 148 -0.73 2.93 31.06
N LEU A 149 -1.53 3.34 30.08
CA LEU A 149 -1.31 4.56 29.31
C LEU A 149 -2.55 5.45 29.39
N PRO A 150 -2.39 6.79 29.43
CA PRO A 150 -3.52 7.71 29.35
C PRO A 150 -4.35 7.44 28.11
N ARG A 151 -5.68 7.43 28.23
CA ARG A 151 -6.57 7.11 27.13
C ARG A 151 -6.38 8.00 25.89
N ARG A 152 -6.09 9.28 26.12
CA ARG A 152 -5.86 10.26 25.06
C ARG A 152 -4.61 9.97 24.22
N ASP A 153 -3.63 9.24 24.80
CA ASP A 153 -2.35 8.97 24.15
C ASP A 153 -2.36 7.65 23.37
N VAL A 154 -3.49 6.92 23.37
CA VAL A 154 -3.60 5.59 22.77
C VAL A 154 -4.60 5.57 21.61
N ILE A 155 -4.21 4.96 20.50
CA ILE A 155 -5.11 4.55 19.44
C ILE A 155 -5.14 3.01 19.38
N LEU A 156 -6.36 2.46 19.48
CA LEU A 156 -6.61 1.04 19.31
C LEU A 156 -6.91 0.77 17.83
N LEU A 157 -5.92 0.29 17.09
CA LEU A 157 -6.05 -0.06 15.69
C LEU A 157 -6.69 -1.45 15.54
N PRO A 158 -7.61 -1.64 14.59
CA PRO A 158 -8.25 -2.94 14.34
C PRO A 158 -7.32 -3.89 13.55
N LEU A 159 -6.09 -4.03 14.01
CA LEU A 159 -5.00 -4.81 13.42
C LEU A 159 -4.59 -5.95 14.35
N LYS A 160 -4.01 -7.00 13.77
CA LYS A 160 -3.39 -8.09 14.54
C LYS A 160 -2.00 -7.72 15.07
N ASN A 161 -1.30 -6.86 14.37
CA ASN A 161 0.01 -6.32 14.74
C ASN A 161 0.17 -4.88 14.22
N THR A 162 1.19 -4.16 14.65
CA THR A 162 1.50 -2.78 14.21
C THR A 162 2.75 -2.74 13.34
N SER A 163 2.95 -3.74 12.49
CA SER A 163 4.01 -3.72 11.48
C SER A 163 3.74 -2.67 10.40
N THR A 164 4.77 -2.24 9.70
CA THR A 164 4.67 -1.26 8.62
C THR A 164 3.72 -1.69 7.51
N GLU A 165 3.68 -2.99 7.19
CA GLU A 165 2.78 -3.56 6.17
C GLU A 165 1.31 -3.44 6.59
N LEU A 166 0.99 -3.78 7.84
CA LEU A 166 -0.38 -3.68 8.37
C LEU A 166 -0.80 -2.22 8.61
N LEU A 167 0.15 -1.34 8.96
CA LEU A 167 -0.09 0.11 9.01
C LEU A 167 -0.37 0.66 7.61
N ALA A 168 0.38 0.23 6.58
CA ALA A 168 0.15 0.61 5.20
C ALA A 168 -1.25 0.17 4.73
N GLU A 169 -1.67 -1.07 5.04
CA GLU A 169 -3.02 -1.56 4.74
C GLU A 169 -4.10 -0.74 5.47
N TYR A 170 -3.89 -0.42 6.74
CA TYR A 170 -4.82 0.40 7.51
C TYR A 170 -4.97 1.80 6.90
N LEU A 171 -3.87 2.47 6.60
CA LEU A 171 -3.87 3.79 5.98
C LEU A 171 -4.55 3.75 4.60
N ALA A 172 -4.26 2.74 3.78
CA ALA A 172 -4.92 2.54 2.48
C ALA A 172 -6.44 2.47 2.63
N LYS A 173 -6.94 1.71 3.61
CA LYS A 173 -8.38 1.61 3.91
C LYS A 173 -8.98 2.95 4.36
N GLN A 174 -8.25 3.75 5.16
CA GLN A 174 -8.74 5.08 5.57
C GLN A 174 -8.76 6.05 4.40
N ILE A 175 -7.70 6.07 3.57
CA ILE A 175 -7.61 6.92 2.38
C ILE A 175 -8.70 6.54 1.38
N LYS A 176 -8.88 5.23 1.08
CA LYS A 176 -9.95 4.74 0.22
C LYS A 176 -11.32 5.25 0.66
N ARG A 177 -11.67 5.13 1.94
CA ARG A 177 -12.93 5.66 2.51
C ARG A 177 -13.05 7.16 2.32
N GLY A 178 -11.96 7.89 2.52
CA GLY A 178 -11.92 9.33 2.30
C GLY A 178 -12.15 9.70 0.84
N VAL A 179 -11.49 9.03 -0.09
CA VAL A 179 -11.67 9.24 -1.53
C VAL A 179 -13.10 8.93 -1.96
N GLN A 180 -13.66 7.80 -1.54
CA GLN A 180 -15.04 7.44 -1.87
C GLN A 180 -16.07 8.46 -1.38
N ARG A 181 -15.81 9.10 -0.23
CA ARG A 181 -16.70 10.12 0.35
C ARG A 181 -16.51 11.49 -0.31
N GLU A 182 -15.27 11.92 -0.51
CA GLU A 182 -14.94 13.29 -0.94
C GLU A 182 -14.82 13.42 -2.46
N PHE A 183 -14.53 12.31 -3.16
CA PHE A 183 -14.35 12.25 -4.61
C PHE A 183 -15.19 11.12 -5.26
N PRO A 184 -16.53 11.14 -5.11
CA PRO A 184 -17.39 10.01 -5.55
C PRO A 184 -17.39 9.77 -7.06
N ARG A 185 -16.87 10.71 -7.85
CA ARG A 185 -16.76 10.58 -9.32
C ARG A 185 -15.39 10.05 -9.77
N ALA A 186 -14.40 9.95 -8.88
CA ALA A 186 -13.09 9.44 -9.21
C ALA A 186 -13.18 7.92 -9.48
N LYS A 187 -12.67 7.50 -10.63
CA LYS A 187 -12.63 6.09 -11.05
C LYS A 187 -11.27 5.49 -10.75
N ILE A 188 -11.07 5.14 -9.51
CA ILE A 188 -9.83 4.54 -9.03
C ILE A 188 -9.98 3.02 -9.04
N HIS A 189 -8.95 2.31 -9.50
CA HIS A 189 -8.92 0.85 -9.58
C HIS A 189 -8.04 0.25 -8.49
N TYR A 190 -6.88 0.87 -8.23
CA TYR A 190 -5.92 0.40 -7.24
C TYR A 190 -5.42 1.54 -6.38
N ILE A 191 -5.09 1.19 -5.15
CA ILE A 191 -4.37 2.05 -4.22
C ILE A 191 -3.13 1.33 -3.74
N GLU A 192 -2.02 2.03 -3.69
CA GLU A 192 -0.79 1.59 -3.06
C GLU A 192 -0.43 2.59 -1.95
N VAL A 193 -0.12 2.09 -0.77
CA VAL A 193 0.38 2.91 0.33
C VAL A 193 1.67 2.31 0.84
N ALA A 194 2.69 3.13 0.95
CA ALA A 194 3.94 2.77 1.58
C ALA A 194 4.12 3.54 2.88
N VAL A 195 4.64 2.85 3.89
CA VAL A 195 4.99 3.38 5.20
C VAL A 195 6.46 3.09 5.45
N ASP A 196 7.25 4.14 5.58
CA ASP A 196 8.65 4.05 6.00
C ASP A 196 8.72 4.20 7.52
N GLU A 197 9.30 3.23 8.20
CA GLU A 197 9.59 3.24 9.63
C GLU A 197 10.91 3.92 9.94
N ALA A 198 11.90 3.65 9.10
CA ALA A 198 13.21 4.26 9.09
C ALA A 198 13.74 4.30 7.66
N ARG A 199 14.85 4.99 7.45
CA ARG A 199 15.49 5.05 6.13
C ARG A 199 15.83 3.64 5.61
N GLY A 200 15.22 3.27 4.48
CA GLY A 200 15.43 1.96 3.86
C GLY A 200 14.61 0.80 4.45
N GLN A 201 13.68 1.09 5.38
CA GLN A 201 12.75 0.12 5.96
C GLN A 201 11.32 0.53 5.65
N ARG A 202 10.72 -0.09 4.64
CA ARG A 202 9.44 0.28 4.08
C ARG A 202 8.50 -0.92 3.98
N GLY A 203 7.31 -0.80 4.55
CA GLY A 203 6.18 -1.69 4.30
C GLY A 203 5.27 -1.11 3.22
N ILE A 204 4.82 -1.94 2.28
CA ILE A 204 3.96 -1.52 1.17
C ILE A 204 2.72 -2.41 1.15
N PHE A 205 1.57 -1.78 1.04
CA PHE A 205 0.30 -2.43 0.74
C PHE A 205 -0.22 -1.96 -0.61
N ARG A 206 -0.62 -2.90 -1.46
CA ARG A 206 -1.31 -2.64 -2.72
C ARG A 206 -2.62 -3.42 -2.75
N GLY A 207 -3.71 -2.76 -3.07
CA GLY A 207 -5.03 -3.37 -3.08
C GLY A 207 -5.97 -2.73 -4.09
N GLU A 208 -7.03 -3.44 -4.44
CA GLU A 208 -8.12 -2.93 -5.27
C GLU A 208 -8.89 -1.83 -4.54
N PHE A 209 -9.42 -0.89 -5.34
CA PHE A 209 -10.10 0.28 -4.82
C PHE A 209 -11.62 0.09 -4.76
#